data_c1b24da3c3f2cec020daf3647bb9a4e8
#
_entry.id   c1b24da3c3f2cec020daf3647bb9a4e8
#
_cell.length_a   1.000
_cell.length_b   1.000
_cell.length_c   1.000
_cell.angle_alpha   90.00
_cell.angle_beta   90.00
_cell.angle_gamma   90.00
#
_symmetry.space_group_name_H-M   'P 1'
#
loop_
_entity.id
_entity.type
_entity.pdbx_description
1 polymer ?
#
loop_
_entity_poly.entity_id
_entity_poly.type
_entity_poly.pdbx_seq_one_letter_code
_entity_poly.pdbx_strand_id
1 'polypeptide(L)'
;MKRMKNWMTMTRRRLAFFNAARAVSKLSDFPRVAVGSVAVYKHRIISSGCNSRKTDTLQKQYNIYRFSEDTPASIHSEVSCLKPLIGRKDIDFRYVDLYVYRESKKGAPMLARPCDSCMALIKKLGIRNIYYSNNGGYSHEDILN
;
A
#
# COMPACT_ATOMS: atom_id res chain seq x y z
N MET A 1 16.53 -10.50 8.97
CA MET A 1 16.44 -10.58 7.52
C MET A 1 15.00 -10.53 7.06
N LYS A 2 14.76 -9.72 6.06
CA LYS A 2 13.44 -9.60 5.49
C LYS A 2 13.05 -10.88 4.77
N ARG A 3 11.85 -11.36 5.03
CA ARG A 3 11.35 -12.56 4.37
C ARG A 3 10.11 -12.22 3.56
N MET A 4 10.17 -12.48 2.27
CA MET A 4 9.03 -12.33 1.37
C MET A 4 8.45 -13.70 1.06
N LYS A 5 7.15 -13.81 1.14
CA LYS A 5 6.43 -15.04 0.74
C LYS A 5 5.65 -14.76 -0.53
N ASN A 6 5.79 -15.59 -1.54
CA ASN A 6 5.08 -15.44 -2.80
C ASN A 6 3.59 -15.74 -2.66
N TRP A 7 3.22 -16.47 -1.62
CA TRP A 7 1.84 -16.72 -1.27
C TRP A 7 1.79 -16.98 0.22
N MET A 8 0.62 -16.85 0.79
CA MET A 8 0.39 -17.05 2.23
C MET A 8 -0.96 -17.71 2.44
N THR A 9 -1.15 -18.31 3.61
CA THR A 9 -2.46 -18.83 3.99
C THR A 9 -3.45 -17.68 4.04
N MET A 10 -4.49 -17.78 3.21
CA MET A 10 -5.52 -16.76 3.13
C MET A 10 -6.60 -17.03 4.18
N THR A 11 -6.65 -16.19 5.20
CA THR A 11 -7.74 -16.21 6.17
C THR A 11 -8.91 -15.40 5.64
N ARG A 12 -10.08 -15.62 6.18
CA ARG A 12 -11.26 -14.83 5.86
C ARG A 12 -11.01 -13.33 6.05
N ARG A 13 -10.35 -13.00 7.15
CA ARG A 13 -10.06 -11.60 7.49
C ARG A 13 -9.10 -10.97 6.51
N ARG A 14 -8.02 -11.68 6.15
CA ARG A 14 -7.07 -11.18 5.16
C ARG A 14 -7.72 -10.98 3.80
N LEU A 15 -8.53 -11.94 3.39
CA LEU A 15 -9.24 -11.81 2.13
C LEU A 15 -10.18 -10.60 2.14
N ALA A 16 -10.88 -10.36 3.26
CA ALA A 16 -11.76 -9.20 3.38
C ALA A 16 -10.98 -7.89 3.24
N PHE A 17 -9.77 -7.81 3.82
CA PHE A 17 -8.94 -6.61 3.69
C PHE A 17 -8.42 -6.42 2.27
N PHE A 18 -8.02 -7.50 1.59
CA PHE A 18 -7.66 -7.43 0.18
C PHE A 18 -8.84 -7.02 -0.69
N ASN A 19 -10.03 -7.54 -0.40
CA ASN A 19 -11.24 -7.15 -1.14
C ASN A 19 -11.57 -5.68 -0.93
N ALA A 20 -11.34 -5.16 0.28
CA ALA A 20 -11.52 -3.73 0.56
C ALA A 20 -10.52 -2.89 -0.24
N ALA A 21 -9.25 -3.30 -0.29
CA ALA A 21 -8.24 -2.62 -1.08
C ALA A 21 -8.59 -2.65 -2.57
N ARG A 22 -9.12 -3.78 -3.05
CA ARG A 22 -9.60 -3.89 -4.41
C ARG A 22 -10.73 -2.91 -4.70
N ALA A 23 -11.70 -2.80 -3.80
CA ALA A 23 -12.81 -1.86 -3.95
C ALA A 23 -12.30 -0.43 -4.03
N VAL A 24 -11.33 -0.07 -3.19
CA VAL A 24 -10.72 1.26 -3.19
C VAL A 24 -9.98 1.54 -4.48
N SER A 25 -9.31 0.53 -5.05
CA SER A 25 -8.58 0.69 -6.32
C SER A 25 -9.51 1.13 -7.46
N LYS A 26 -10.80 0.76 -7.41
CA LYS A 26 -11.77 1.14 -8.43
C LYS A 26 -12.08 2.64 -8.44
N LEU A 27 -11.68 3.36 -7.39
CA LEU A 27 -11.88 4.81 -7.30
C LEU A 27 -10.73 5.60 -7.94
N SER A 28 -9.67 4.93 -8.38
CA SER A 28 -8.54 5.59 -9.01
C SER A 28 -8.92 6.23 -10.34
N ASP A 29 -8.43 7.46 -10.54
CA ASP A 29 -8.57 8.15 -11.83
C ASP A 29 -7.33 7.99 -12.70
N PHE A 30 -6.36 7.18 -12.28
CA PHE A 30 -5.13 6.99 -13.03
C PHE A 30 -5.41 6.11 -14.25
N PRO A 31 -4.94 6.54 -15.45
CA PRO A 31 -5.42 5.90 -16.69
C PRO A 31 -4.89 4.49 -16.94
N ARG A 32 -3.70 4.15 -16.44
CA ARG A 32 -3.06 2.88 -16.78
C ARG A 32 -3.13 1.84 -15.68
N VAL A 33 -3.08 2.27 -14.45
CA VAL A 33 -2.90 1.39 -13.31
C VAL A 33 -3.76 1.89 -12.16
N ALA A 34 -4.61 1.02 -11.64
CA ALA A 34 -5.41 1.32 -10.46
C ALA A 34 -4.88 0.51 -9.29
N VAL A 35 -4.49 1.18 -8.22
CA VAL A 35 -3.96 0.57 -7.01
C VAL A 35 -4.75 1.09 -5.82
N GLY A 36 -5.10 0.19 -4.91
CA GLY A 36 -5.79 0.55 -3.68
C GLY A 36 -5.04 0.06 -2.47
N SER A 37 -5.10 0.83 -1.39
CA SER A 37 -4.49 0.47 -0.12
C SER A 37 -5.47 0.66 1.03
N VAL A 38 -5.39 -0.23 2.02
CA VAL A 38 -6.11 -0.04 3.29
C VAL A 38 -5.13 -0.26 4.43
N ALA A 39 -5.25 0.56 5.46
CA ALA A 39 -4.49 0.43 6.69
C ALA A 39 -5.40 -0.19 7.75
N VAL A 40 -4.92 -1.25 8.38
CA VAL A 40 -5.67 -2.02 9.36
C VAL A 40 -5.01 -1.90 10.73
N TYR A 41 -5.79 -1.56 11.73
CA TYR A 41 -5.34 -1.40 13.09
C TYR A 41 -6.36 -2.03 14.04
N LYS A 42 -5.90 -2.95 14.87
CA LYS A 42 -6.79 -3.68 15.79
C LYS A 42 -7.97 -4.33 15.05
N HIS A 43 -7.67 -4.98 13.93
CA HIS A 43 -8.62 -5.69 13.08
C HIS A 43 -9.64 -4.79 12.37
N ARG A 44 -9.42 -3.48 12.34
CA ARG A 44 -10.32 -2.53 11.68
C ARG A 44 -9.57 -1.72 10.62
N ILE A 45 -10.23 -1.46 9.53
CA ILE A 45 -9.71 -0.54 8.52
C ILE A 45 -9.86 0.87 9.08
N ILE A 46 -8.72 1.57 9.24
CA ILE A 46 -8.71 2.91 9.78
C ILE A 46 -8.43 3.97 8.71
N SER A 47 -7.99 3.56 7.54
CA SER A 47 -7.77 4.47 6.41
C SER A 47 -7.73 3.68 5.12
N SER A 48 -8.03 4.35 4.02
CA SER A 48 -7.91 3.79 2.69
C SER A 48 -7.42 4.85 1.73
N GLY A 49 -6.88 4.42 0.60
CA GLY A 49 -6.42 5.34 -0.43
C GLY A 49 -6.23 4.64 -1.76
N CYS A 50 -6.30 5.40 -2.84
CA CYS A 50 -6.00 4.91 -4.17
C CYS A 50 -5.02 5.86 -4.84
N ASN A 51 -4.34 5.38 -5.89
CA ASN A 51 -3.48 6.26 -6.67
C ASN A 51 -4.34 7.23 -7.48
N SER A 52 -3.77 8.39 -7.78
CA SER A 52 -4.48 9.45 -8.47
C SER A 52 -3.51 10.29 -9.29
N ARG A 53 -4.05 10.99 -10.29
CA ARG A 53 -3.28 11.97 -11.05
C ARG A 53 -2.88 13.19 -10.21
N LYS A 54 -3.54 13.39 -9.10
CA LYS A 54 -3.26 14.49 -8.20
C LYS A 54 -1.82 14.46 -7.74
N THR A 55 -1.13 15.61 -7.79
CA THR A 55 0.20 15.73 -7.22
C THR A 55 0.10 15.90 -5.71
N ASP A 56 1.15 15.49 -5.00
CA ASP A 56 1.15 15.52 -3.54
C ASP A 56 2.55 15.85 -3.02
N THR A 57 2.63 16.74 -2.03
CA THR A 57 3.91 17.19 -1.50
C THR A 57 4.65 16.09 -0.74
N LEU A 58 3.92 15.24 0.00
CA LEU A 58 4.54 14.11 0.70
C LEU A 58 5.09 13.09 -0.29
N GLN A 59 4.34 12.80 -1.35
CA GLN A 59 4.81 11.94 -2.44
C GLN A 59 6.09 12.48 -3.07
N LYS A 60 6.11 13.80 -3.33
CA LYS A 60 7.29 14.45 -3.91
C LYS A 60 8.49 14.31 -2.98
N GLN A 61 8.28 14.50 -1.68
CA GLN A 61 9.34 14.40 -0.68
C GLN A 61 10.00 13.01 -0.69
N TYR A 62 9.21 11.94 -0.78
CA TYR A 62 9.72 10.58 -0.75
C TYR A 62 10.18 10.06 -2.11
N ASN A 63 9.85 10.75 -3.20
CA ASN A 63 10.30 10.35 -4.54
C ASN A 63 11.81 10.44 -4.72
N ILE A 64 12.53 11.12 -3.81
CA ILE A 64 14.00 11.12 -3.84
C ILE A 64 14.59 9.70 -3.68
N TYR A 65 13.81 8.76 -3.17
CA TYR A 65 14.25 7.37 -3.03
C TYR A 65 14.03 6.54 -4.30
N ARG A 66 13.49 7.14 -5.36
CA ARG A 66 13.33 6.49 -6.66
C ARG A 66 14.48 6.92 -7.56
N PHE A 67 14.81 6.06 -8.53
CA PHE A 67 15.95 6.30 -9.41
C PHE A 67 15.74 7.42 -10.44
N SER A 68 14.52 7.82 -10.71
CA SER A 68 14.23 8.83 -11.72
C SER A 68 14.00 10.19 -11.07
N GLU A 69 14.79 11.19 -11.46
CA GLU A 69 14.58 12.56 -11.02
C GLU A 69 13.33 13.19 -11.60
N ASP A 70 12.91 12.70 -12.77
CA ASP A 70 11.74 13.20 -13.47
C ASP A 70 10.46 12.47 -13.10
N THR A 71 10.49 11.71 -12.00
CA THR A 71 9.32 10.97 -11.55
C THR A 71 8.19 11.95 -11.17
N PRO A 72 7.02 11.84 -11.81
CA PRO A 72 5.89 12.68 -11.42
C PRO A 72 5.53 12.48 -9.95
N ALA A 73 5.12 13.56 -9.31
CA ALA A 73 4.71 13.53 -7.91
C ALA A 73 3.22 13.20 -7.74
N SER A 74 2.64 12.44 -8.70
CA SER A 74 1.27 11.94 -8.56
C SER A 74 1.19 10.98 -7.38
N ILE A 75 0.13 11.09 -6.62
CA ILE A 75 0.01 10.37 -5.35
C ILE A 75 -0.19 8.88 -5.57
N HIS A 76 0.59 8.06 -4.85
CA HIS A 76 0.42 6.62 -4.83
C HIS A 76 -0.63 6.22 -3.78
N SER A 77 -1.19 5.03 -3.91
CA SER A 77 -2.24 4.56 -3.00
C SER A 77 -1.76 4.52 -1.54
N GLU A 78 -0.51 4.12 -1.33
CA GLU A 78 0.05 4.00 0.01
C GLU A 78 0.15 5.37 0.68
N VAL A 79 0.63 6.38 -0.05
CA VAL A 79 0.73 7.75 0.48
C VAL A 79 -0.68 8.29 0.76
N SER A 80 -1.61 8.08 -0.16
CA SER A 80 -2.99 8.49 0.02
C SER A 80 -3.62 7.87 1.27
N CYS A 81 -3.31 6.61 1.51
CA CYS A 81 -3.82 5.86 2.67
C CYS A 81 -3.18 6.31 3.98
N LEU A 82 -1.85 6.52 3.98
CA LEU A 82 -1.10 6.74 5.21
C LEU A 82 -1.07 8.21 5.64
N LYS A 83 -1.13 9.14 4.69
CA LYS A 83 -1.03 10.55 4.98
C LYS A 83 -2.03 11.03 6.06
N PRO A 84 -3.33 10.65 6.02
CA PRO A 84 -4.26 11.07 7.07
C PRO A 84 -3.94 10.54 8.46
N LEU A 85 -3.11 9.50 8.57
CA LEU A 85 -2.76 8.88 9.84
C LEU A 85 -1.55 9.51 10.49
N ILE A 86 -0.73 10.24 9.71
CA ILE A 86 0.50 10.85 10.22
C ILE A 86 0.15 11.89 11.27
N GLY A 87 0.79 11.77 12.43
CA GLY A 87 0.57 12.69 13.53
C GLY A 87 -0.56 12.30 14.48
N ARG A 88 -1.34 11.27 14.16
CA ARG A 88 -2.36 10.77 15.09
C ARG A 88 -1.69 10.08 16.27
N LYS A 89 -2.08 10.49 17.49
CA LYS A 89 -1.49 9.95 18.72
C LYS A 89 -2.18 8.68 19.22
N ASP A 90 -3.35 8.38 18.69
CA ASP A 90 -4.13 7.21 19.08
C ASP A 90 -3.73 5.95 18.32
N ILE A 91 -2.72 6.04 17.44
CA ILE A 91 -2.26 4.93 16.60
C ILE A 91 -0.79 4.65 16.88
N ASP A 92 -0.48 3.37 17.06
CA ASP A 92 0.89 2.88 17.07
C ASP A 92 1.15 2.18 15.76
N PHE A 93 1.97 2.81 14.90
CA PHE A 93 2.23 2.29 13.56
C PHE A 93 2.88 0.90 13.55
N ARG A 94 3.53 0.49 14.64
CA ARG A 94 4.09 -0.86 14.74
C ARG A 94 3.02 -1.95 14.59
N TYR A 95 1.78 -1.61 14.90
CA TYR A 95 0.64 -2.54 14.86
C TYR A 95 -0.32 -2.25 13.72
N VAL A 96 0.05 -1.37 12.81
CA VAL A 96 -0.71 -1.12 11.60
C VAL A 96 -0.24 -2.09 10.52
N ASP A 97 -1.18 -2.80 9.92
CA ASP A 97 -0.92 -3.63 8.73
C ASP A 97 -1.39 -2.88 7.50
N LEU A 98 -0.57 -2.87 6.47
CA LEU A 98 -0.91 -2.21 5.21
C LEU A 98 -1.20 -3.27 4.14
N TYR A 99 -2.36 -3.19 3.52
CA TYR A 99 -2.76 -4.05 2.41
C TYR A 99 -2.78 -3.23 1.13
N VAL A 100 -2.13 -3.72 0.09
CA VAL A 100 -2.03 -3.03 -1.21
C VAL A 100 -2.50 -3.98 -2.30
N TYR A 101 -3.39 -3.52 -3.16
CA TYR A 101 -3.96 -4.33 -4.22
C TYR A 101 -3.90 -3.64 -5.57
N ARG A 102 -3.52 -4.40 -6.58
CA ARG A 102 -3.54 -4.00 -7.97
C ARG A 102 -4.06 -5.17 -8.80
N GLU A 103 -4.85 -4.87 -9.82
CA GLU A 103 -5.29 -5.93 -10.74
C GLU A 103 -5.12 -5.49 -12.19
N SER A 104 -5.04 -6.51 -13.05
CA SER A 104 -4.99 -6.29 -14.49
C SER A 104 -6.36 -5.86 -14.99
N LYS A 105 -6.42 -5.44 -16.25
CA LYS A 105 -7.68 -5.10 -16.91
C LYS A 105 -8.65 -6.28 -16.94
N LYS A 106 -8.14 -7.50 -16.86
CA LYS A 106 -8.94 -8.73 -16.84
C LYS A 106 -9.37 -9.14 -15.42
N GLY A 107 -9.00 -8.36 -14.42
CA GLY A 107 -9.38 -8.64 -13.04
C GLY A 107 -8.48 -9.59 -12.29
N ALA A 108 -7.33 -9.96 -12.85
CA ALA A 108 -6.36 -10.83 -12.17
C ALA A 108 -5.45 -10.01 -11.25
N PRO A 109 -5.14 -10.53 -10.04
CA PRO A 109 -4.18 -9.83 -9.16
C PRO A 109 -2.83 -9.65 -9.85
N MET A 110 -2.26 -8.46 -9.67
CA MET A 110 -0.96 -8.10 -10.21
C MET A 110 -0.06 -7.64 -9.06
N LEU A 111 1.25 -7.59 -9.32
CA LEU A 111 2.22 -7.21 -8.30
C LEU A 111 1.99 -5.77 -7.82
N ALA A 112 1.76 -5.64 -6.52
CA ALA A 112 1.49 -4.36 -5.86
C ALA A 112 2.48 -4.09 -4.71
N ARG A 113 3.67 -4.65 -4.77
CA ARG A 113 4.68 -4.35 -3.75
C ARG A 113 4.99 -2.85 -3.79
N PRO A 114 4.99 -2.16 -2.64
CA PRO A 114 5.28 -0.72 -2.62
C PRO A 114 6.62 -0.40 -3.28
N CYS A 115 6.66 0.67 -4.04
CA CYS A 115 7.89 1.14 -4.66
C CYS A 115 8.85 1.70 -3.60
N ASP A 116 10.08 2.02 -4.01
CA ASP A 116 11.11 2.47 -3.06
C ASP A 116 10.68 3.71 -2.28
N SER A 117 10.00 4.66 -2.92
CA SER A 117 9.54 5.87 -2.22
C SER A 117 8.46 5.53 -1.19
N CYS A 118 7.49 4.71 -1.53
CA CYS A 118 6.46 4.30 -0.59
C CYS A 118 7.03 3.43 0.52
N MET A 119 7.97 2.54 0.19
CA MET A 119 8.61 1.69 1.18
C MET A 119 9.39 2.54 2.20
N ALA A 120 10.04 3.62 1.76
CA ALA A 120 10.76 4.52 2.66
C ALA A 120 9.78 5.18 3.66
N LEU A 121 8.62 5.62 3.19
CA LEU A 121 7.60 6.18 4.07
C LEU A 121 7.08 5.14 5.06
N ILE A 122 6.77 3.95 4.57
CA ILE A 122 6.26 2.85 5.41
C ILE A 122 7.24 2.53 6.54
N LYS A 123 8.53 2.43 6.21
CA LYS A 123 9.57 2.17 7.20
C LYS A 123 9.73 3.32 8.18
N LYS A 124 9.68 4.55 7.69
CA LYS A 124 9.80 5.74 8.53
C LYS A 124 8.69 5.80 9.57
N LEU A 125 7.48 5.41 9.20
CA LEU A 125 6.35 5.38 10.13
C LEU A 125 6.45 4.25 11.15
N GLY A 126 7.20 3.18 10.85
CA GLY A 126 7.36 2.04 11.75
C GLY A 126 6.42 0.89 11.49
N ILE A 127 5.76 0.87 10.34
CA ILE A 127 4.89 -0.24 9.95
C ILE A 127 5.74 -1.48 9.71
N ARG A 128 5.34 -2.61 10.30
CA ARG A 128 6.10 -3.86 10.23
C ARG A 128 5.62 -4.80 9.15
N ASN A 129 4.32 -4.87 8.95
CA ASN A 129 3.74 -5.90 8.09
C ASN A 129 3.03 -5.25 6.91
N ILE A 130 3.44 -5.65 5.71
CA ILE A 130 2.75 -5.27 4.49
C ILE A 130 2.27 -6.52 3.79
N TYR A 131 1.09 -6.41 3.21
CA TYR A 131 0.43 -7.47 2.46
C TYR A 131 0.10 -6.90 1.09
N TYR A 132 0.42 -7.61 0.02
CA TYR A 132 0.15 -7.08 -1.31
C TYR A 132 -0.19 -8.18 -2.29
N SER A 133 -0.95 -7.82 -3.32
CA SER A 133 -1.21 -8.73 -4.42
C SER A 133 0.06 -8.97 -5.23
N ASN A 134 0.14 -10.14 -5.84
CA ASN A 134 1.20 -10.46 -6.78
C ASN A 134 0.62 -11.24 -7.96
N ASN A 135 1.48 -11.54 -8.92
CA ASN A 135 1.05 -12.28 -10.09
C ASN A 135 0.77 -13.74 -9.71
N GLY A 136 -0.49 -14.04 -9.46
CA GLY A 136 -0.91 -15.38 -9.10
C GLY A 136 -1.36 -15.52 -7.64
N GLY A 137 -1.43 -14.43 -6.87
CA GLY A 137 -1.89 -14.54 -5.50
C GLY A 137 -1.54 -13.35 -4.63
N TYR A 138 -1.06 -13.63 -3.44
CA TYR A 138 -0.82 -12.61 -2.42
C TYR A 138 0.46 -12.91 -1.67
N SER A 139 1.12 -11.85 -1.20
CA SER A 139 2.38 -11.92 -0.47
C SER A 139 2.32 -11.15 0.83
N HIS A 140 3.18 -11.51 1.75
CA HIS A 140 3.38 -10.83 3.02
C HIS A 140 4.87 -10.59 3.24
N GLU A 141 5.23 -9.40 3.71
CA GLU A 141 6.59 -9.11 4.17
C GLU A 141 6.54 -8.54 5.57
N ASP A 142 7.43 -9.05 6.43
CA ASP A 142 7.79 -8.38 7.67
C ASP A 142 9.01 -7.54 7.35
N ILE A 143 8.84 -6.23 7.34
CA ILE A 143 9.88 -5.31 6.87
C ILE A 143 10.76 -4.78 7.98
N LEU A 144 10.47 -5.16 9.22
CA LEU A 144 11.33 -4.81 10.34
C LEU A 144 12.19 -5.98 10.70
N ASN A 145 13.28 -5.98 10.31
CA ASN A 145 14.24 -6.83 10.75
C ASN A 145 15.23 -7.22 10.16
#